data_af7221fabd67fde203de12d616e93290
#
_entry.id   af7221fabd67fde203de12d616e93290
#
_cell.length_a   1.000
_cell.length_b   1.000
_cell.length_c   1.000
_cell.angle_alpha   90.00
_cell.angle_beta   90.00
_cell.angle_gamma   90.00
#
_symmetry.space_group_name_H-M   'P 1'
#
loop_
_entity.id
_entity.type
_entity.pdbx_description
1 polymer ?
#
loop_
_entity_poly.entity_id
_entity_poly.type
_entity_poly.pdbx_seq_one_letter_code
_entity_poly.pdbx_strand_id
1 'polypeptide(L)'
;YEIMPSLVGSEMCIRDRDVYTEVQTRGTETTTSTLKANAGFGIFAYQTSSAGWNSEKGNTTPNFMYNEHATWTSDSWGYTNLRFWPIDDKKITFFAYAPYESKPEVGTDQKITLSGQNAKGAPTITFEVKTSNNWKDMIDLVTDCHAAIQDQTSESNKGTVQFKFSHVLTQIANIKVKPDVNLGTDTKIFVTGLKLDPGSTTLYNKAVYKFDNDTWEAISPDASYFSTEQDLSDFLNKTTTDQWGYNKSSINVSDDQNATALFSDTEALYFIPVNNKNGTANAGDLKLKINYDIVTKVTDTSNLTSTITNKEVSLPKNTFKKGTKHTYVLTIKMNAIKITVEDNMEGWTDDSDSDINVEK
;
A
#
# COMPACT_ATOMS: atom_id res chain seq x y z
N TYR A 1 -1.96 -51.73 32.79
CA TYR A 1 -2.46 -50.42 32.37
C TYR A 1 -1.27 -49.60 31.92
N GLU A 2 -1.03 -49.61 30.62
CA GLU A 2 -0.02 -48.77 29.99
C GLU A 2 -0.63 -47.36 29.76
N ILE A 3 -0.02 -46.41 30.35
CA ILE A 3 -0.31 -44.96 30.14
C ILE A 3 0.38 -44.58 28.84
N MET A 4 -0.43 -44.35 27.79
CA MET A 4 0.10 -43.73 26.57
C MET A 4 0.70 -42.35 26.90
N PRO A 5 1.85 -42.01 26.35
CA PRO A 5 2.39 -40.64 26.48
C PRO A 5 1.49 -39.68 25.73
N SER A 6 0.99 -38.71 26.44
CA SER A 6 0.29 -37.55 25.90
C SER A 6 1.14 -36.88 24.83
N LEU A 7 0.59 -36.80 23.63
CA LEU A 7 1.08 -35.92 22.58
C LEU A 7 0.93 -34.45 23.10
N VAL A 8 2.01 -33.92 23.62
CA VAL A 8 2.14 -32.49 23.84
C VAL A 8 2.40 -31.84 22.47
N GLY A 9 1.31 -31.60 21.75
CA GLY A 9 1.30 -30.65 20.66
C GLY A 9 1.38 -29.25 21.26
N SER A 10 2.22 -28.42 20.72
CA SER A 10 2.46 -27.03 21.16
C SER A 10 1.11 -26.33 21.41
N GLU A 11 0.84 -26.08 22.68
CA GLU A 11 -0.32 -25.31 23.11
C GLU A 11 -0.13 -23.87 22.68
N MET A 12 -0.91 -23.43 21.70
CA MET A 12 -1.13 -22.02 21.43
C MET A 12 -2.30 -21.56 22.29
N CYS A 13 -2.01 -21.30 23.57
CA CYS A 13 -2.98 -20.76 24.51
C CYS A 13 -3.12 -19.28 24.31
N ILE A 14 -4.32 -18.84 23.95
CA ILE A 14 -4.72 -17.43 24.00
C ILE A 14 -5.55 -17.22 25.25
N ARG A 15 -5.09 -16.34 26.13
CA ARG A 15 -5.90 -15.79 27.23
C ARG A 15 -6.04 -14.29 27.04
N ASP A 16 -7.30 -13.92 27.06
CA ASP A 16 -7.95 -12.76 27.64
C ASP A 16 -7.95 -11.41 26.90
N ARG A 17 -9.11 -10.80 27.03
CA ARG A 17 -9.68 -9.62 26.38
C ARG A 17 -8.86 -8.38 26.60
N ASP A 18 -8.50 -7.70 25.52
CA ASP A 18 -8.32 -6.26 25.56
C ASP A 18 -9.14 -5.58 24.45
N VAL A 19 -9.74 -4.46 24.84
CA VAL A 19 -10.57 -3.62 23.99
C VAL A 19 -9.68 -3.03 22.90
N TYR A 20 -9.89 -3.48 21.66
CA TYR A 20 -9.20 -2.97 20.51
C TYR A 20 -9.60 -1.52 20.25
N THR A 21 -8.70 -0.58 20.48
CA THR A 21 -8.71 0.71 19.80
C THR A 21 -7.99 0.50 18.46
N GLU A 22 -8.72 0.66 17.38
CA GLU A 22 -8.21 0.66 16.02
C GLU A 22 -7.16 1.77 15.90
N VAL A 23 -5.89 1.47 16.05
CA VAL A 23 -4.80 2.38 15.68
C VAL A 23 -4.61 2.23 14.18
N GLN A 24 -5.36 3.01 13.42
CA GLN A 24 -5.13 3.16 11.99
C GLN A 24 -3.79 3.88 11.80
N THR A 25 -2.80 3.15 11.36
CA THR A 25 -1.50 3.71 10.99
C THR A 25 -1.64 4.42 9.65
N ARG A 26 -1.51 5.73 9.67
CA ARG A 26 -1.60 6.62 8.51
C ARG A 26 -0.55 6.26 7.48
N GLY A 27 -0.95 5.71 6.33
CA GLY A 27 -0.04 5.44 5.20
C GLY A 27 1.24 4.67 5.55
N THR A 28 1.24 3.92 6.66
CA THR A 28 2.42 3.20 7.14
C THR A 28 2.55 1.85 6.43
N GLU A 29 3.77 1.50 6.06
CA GLU A 29 4.10 0.24 5.43
C GLU A 29 3.75 -0.96 6.33
N THR A 30 3.10 -1.97 5.76
CA THR A 30 2.78 -3.23 6.43
C THR A 30 4.02 -4.12 6.44
N THR A 31 4.66 -4.22 7.58
CA THR A 31 5.84 -5.07 7.83
C THR A 31 5.52 -6.11 8.89
N THR A 32 6.41 -7.10 9.06
CA THR A 32 6.26 -8.08 10.15
C THR A 32 6.14 -7.41 11.52
N SER A 33 6.87 -6.32 11.74
CA SER A 33 6.83 -5.58 13.00
C SER A 33 5.51 -4.84 13.20
N THR A 34 4.99 -4.19 12.15
CA THR A 34 3.70 -3.49 12.22
C THR A 34 2.53 -4.46 12.34
N LEU A 35 2.59 -5.63 11.71
CA LEU A 35 1.59 -6.68 11.88
C LEU A 35 1.54 -7.19 13.33
N LYS A 36 2.70 -7.42 13.96
CA LYS A 36 2.77 -7.85 15.36
C LYS A 36 2.27 -6.79 16.34
N ALA A 37 2.53 -5.53 16.05
CA ALA A 37 2.15 -4.42 16.93
C ALA A 37 0.69 -3.98 16.78
N ASN A 38 0.07 -4.28 15.63
CA ASN A 38 -1.21 -3.75 15.23
C ASN A 38 -2.30 -4.84 15.09
N ALA A 39 -3.20 -4.65 14.13
CA ALA A 39 -4.41 -5.44 13.97
C ALA A 39 -4.21 -6.92 13.59
N GLY A 40 -2.97 -7.40 13.38
CA GLY A 40 -2.75 -8.77 12.92
C GLY A 40 -3.24 -9.00 11.48
N PHE A 41 -3.71 -10.22 11.18
CA PHE A 41 -4.13 -10.57 9.82
C PHE A 41 -5.35 -11.51 9.80
N GLY A 42 -6.07 -11.51 8.67
CA GLY A 42 -7.22 -12.38 8.44
C GLY A 42 -6.85 -13.63 7.66
N ILE A 43 -7.44 -14.76 8.05
CA ILE A 43 -7.21 -16.07 7.44
C ILE A 43 -8.50 -16.62 6.84
N PHE A 44 -8.40 -17.14 5.62
CA PHE A 44 -9.38 -18.00 5.01
C PHE A 44 -8.81 -19.42 4.92
N ALA A 45 -9.63 -20.43 5.20
CA ALA A 45 -9.23 -21.81 5.04
C ALA A 45 -10.37 -22.66 4.47
N TYR A 46 -10.00 -23.53 3.54
CA TYR A 46 -10.89 -24.36 2.75
C TYR A 46 -10.50 -25.81 2.91
N GLN A 47 -11.39 -26.61 3.45
CA GLN A 47 -11.22 -28.04 3.52
C GLN A 47 -11.76 -28.68 2.25
N THR A 48 -10.93 -29.49 1.60
CA THR A 48 -11.26 -30.30 0.41
C THR A 48 -11.06 -31.78 0.71
N SER A 49 -11.48 -32.66 -0.22
CA SER A 49 -11.14 -34.06 -0.19
C SER A 49 -9.65 -34.28 -0.56
N SER A 50 -9.25 -35.53 -0.68
CA SER A 50 -7.93 -35.91 -1.20
C SER A 50 -7.65 -35.42 -2.63
N ALA A 51 -8.69 -35.08 -3.40
CA ALA A 51 -8.55 -34.51 -4.75
C ALA A 51 -7.91 -33.11 -4.73
N GLY A 52 -8.06 -32.38 -3.63
CA GLY A 52 -7.39 -31.11 -3.37
C GLY A 52 -8.03 -29.90 -4.02
N TRP A 53 -7.39 -28.72 -3.76
CA TRP A 53 -7.91 -27.41 -4.08
C TRP A 53 -8.23 -27.21 -5.56
N ASN A 54 -7.27 -27.52 -6.42
CA ASN A 54 -7.44 -27.26 -7.85
C ASN A 54 -8.63 -27.99 -8.47
N SER A 55 -9.00 -29.13 -7.93
CA SER A 55 -10.12 -29.93 -8.40
C SER A 55 -11.46 -29.45 -7.85
N GLU A 56 -11.49 -28.92 -6.64
CA GLU A 56 -12.70 -28.61 -5.88
C GLU A 56 -13.00 -27.13 -5.68
N LYS A 57 -12.04 -26.23 -5.95
CA LYS A 57 -12.16 -24.80 -5.64
C LYS A 57 -13.46 -24.16 -6.16
N GLY A 58 -13.93 -24.53 -7.35
CA GLY A 58 -15.14 -23.97 -7.94
C GLY A 58 -16.44 -24.25 -7.16
N ASN A 59 -16.42 -25.20 -6.23
CA ASN A 59 -17.58 -25.60 -5.42
C ASN A 59 -17.37 -25.43 -3.92
N THR A 60 -16.16 -25.15 -3.49
CA THR A 60 -15.79 -25.04 -2.08
C THR A 60 -15.93 -23.60 -1.59
N THR A 61 -16.59 -23.43 -0.45
CA THR A 61 -16.65 -22.17 0.30
C THR A 61 -15.58 -22.19 1.40
N PRO A 62 -15.27 -21.07 2.09
CA PRO A 62 -14.36 -21.06 3.23
C PRO A 62 -14.97 -21.78 4.45
N ASN A 63 -15.12 -23.09 4.29
CA ASN A 63 -15.82 -24.00 5.20
C ASN A 63 -15.01 -24.37 6.45
N PHE A 64 -13.72 -24.03 6.49
CA PHE A 64 -12.85 -24.35 7.62
C PHE A 64 -12.53 -23.09 8.45
N MET A 65 -12.13 -21.98 7.81
CA MET A 65 -11.98 -20.67 8.45
C MET A 65 -12.48 -19.58 7.50
N TYR A 66 -13.22 -18.62 8.03
CA TYR A 66 -13.65 -17.43 7.31
C TYR A 66 -13.27 -16.19 8.10
N ASN A 67 -12.38 -15.38 7.54
CA ASN A 67 -11.87 -14.17 8.17
C ASN A 67 -11.43 -14.38 9.63
N GLU A 68 -10.78 -15.52 9.89
CA GLU A 68 -10.29 -15.80 11.25
C GLU A 68 -9.14 -14.85 11.59
N HIS A 69 -9.26 -14.20 12.73
CA HIS A 69 -8.32 -13.17 13.15
C HIS A 69 -7.09 -13.78 13.83
N ALA A 70 -5.93 -13.65 13.21
CA ALA A 70 -4.66 -14.01 13.81
C ALA A 70 -3.99 -12.78 14.44
N THR A 71 -3.62 -12.90 15.70
CA THR A 71 -2.97 -11.85 16.48
C THR A 71 -1.63 -12.33 17.05
N TRP A 72 -0.72 -11.41 17.29
CA TRP A 72 0.55 -11.68 17.95
C TRP A 72 0.39 -11.51 19.45
N THR A 73 0.69 -12.55 20.22
CA THR A 73 0.65 -12.51 21.68
C THR A 73 1.96 -13.05 22.25
N SER A 74 2.63 -12.23 23.05
CA SER A 74 3.91 -12.55 23.70
C SER A 74 5.01 -12.99 22.73
N ASP A 75 4.95 -14.21 22.16
CA ASP A 75 6.02 -14.77 21.32
C ASP A 75 5.51 -15.57 20.13
N SER A 76 4.20 -15.60 19.87
CA SER A 76 3.61 -16.41 18.81
C SER A 76 2.36 -15.78 18.20
N TRP A 77 2.08 -16.19 16.96
CA TRP A 77 0.80 -15.92 16.32
C TRP A 77 -0.25 -16.89 16.84
N GLY A 78 -1.44 -16.37 17.12
CA GLY A 78 -2.55 -17.15 17.60
C GLY A 78 -3.89 -16.66 17.06
N TYR A 79 -4.93 -17.48 17.22
CA TYR A 79 -6.31 -17.17 16.87
C TYR A 79 -7.29 -17.80 17.89
N THR A 80 -8.51 -17.27 17.96
CA THR A 80 -9.43 -17.61 19.06
C THR A 80 -10.10 -18.96 18.89
N ASN A 81 -10.57 -19.28 17.69
CA ASN A 81 -11.39 -20.47 17.42
C ASN A 81 -10.52 -21.63 16.96
N LEU A 82 -9.89 -22.33 17.88
CA LEU A 82 -8.98 -23.43 17.56
C LEU A 82 -9.61 -24.44 16.58
N ARG A 83 -8.87 -24.79 15.56
CA ARG A 83 -9.19 -25.81 14.56
C ARG A 83 -8.14 -26.92 14.60
N PHE A 84 -8.58 -28.13 14.39
CA PHE A 84 -7.71 -29.30 14.36
C PHE A 84 -7.59 -29.85 12.94
N TRP A 85 -6.44 -30.38 12.62
CA TRP A 85 -6.23 -31.02 11.33
C TRP A 85 -7.21 -32.17 11.15
N PRO A 86 -7.78 -32.34 9.94
CA PRO A 86 -8.60 -33.51 9.64
C PRO A 86 -7.80 -34.81 9.83
N ILE A 87 -8.48 -35.84 10.31
CA ILE A 87 -7.86 -37.14 10.54
C ILE A 87 -7.78 -37.97 9.23
N ASP A 88 -8.68 -37.66 8.30
CA ASP A 88 -8.79 -38.35 7.00
C ASP A 88 -7.82 -37.73 5.97
N ASP A 89 -7.81 -38.30 4.74
CA ASP A 89 -7.02 -37.80 3.58
C ASP A 89 -7.45 -36.40 3.08
N LYS A 90 -8.14 -35.63 3.91
CA LYS A 90 -8.58 -34.26 3.57
C LYS A 90 -7.43 -33.30 3.61
N LYS A 91 -7.53 -32.27 2.76
CA LYS A 91 -6.55 -31.23 2.62
C LYS A 91 -7.14 -29.89 2.99
N ILE A 92 -6.29 -28.98 3.46
CA ILE A 92 -6.69 -27.60 3.77
C ILE A 92 -5.85 -26.63 2.96
N THR A 93 -6.54 -25.73 2.25
CA THR A 93 -5.91 -24.64 1.53
C THR A 93 -6.17 -23.33 2.25
N PHE A 94 -5.12 -22.56 2.47
CA PHE A 94 -5.16 -21.30 3.18
C PHE A 94 -4.95 -20.12 2.25
N PHE A 95 -5.52 -18.97 2.63
CA PHE A 95 -5.25 -17.65 2.10
C PHE A 95 -5.22 -16.66 3.25
N ALA A 96 -4.42 -15.62 3.16
CA ALA A 96 -4.34 -14.63 4.21
C ALA A 96 -4.20 -13.22 3.65
N TYR A 97 -4.62 -12.22 4.44
CA TYR A 97 -4.47 -10.81 4.11
C TYR A 97 -4.23 -9.98 5.37
N ALA A 98 -3.58 -8.85 5.21
CA ALA A 98 -3.41 -7.87 6.28
C ALA A 98 -3.43 -6.43 5.72
N PRO A 99 -3.80 -5.45 6.57
CA PRO A 99 -4.24 -5.57 7.95
C PRO A 99 -5.62 -6.24 8.09
N TYR A 100 -5.89 -6.80 9.26
CA TYR A 100 -7.18 -7.44 9.54
C TYR A 100 -8.33 -6.43 9.49
N GLU A 101 -9.44 -6.82 8.85
CA GLU A 101 -10.70 -6.07 8.84
C GLU A 101 -11.77 -6.81 9.67
N SER A 102 -12.20 -6.17 10.76
CA SER A 102 -13.17 -6.76 11.69
C SER A 102 -14.62 -6.74 11.17
N LYS A 103 -14.91 -5.83 10.25
CA LYS A 103 -16.23 -5.64 9.64
C LYS A 103 -16.13 -5.79 8.13
N PRO A 104 -15.96 -7.02 7.61
CA PRO A 104 -15.67 -7.26 6.20
C PRO A 104 -16.87 -7.06 5.27
N GLU A 105 -18.05 -6.73 5.80
CA GLU A 105 -19.26 -6.53 5.03
C GLU A 105 -19.35 -5.11 4.49
N VAL A 106 -20.13 -4.92 3.43
CA VAL A 106 -20.29 -3.63 2.74
C VAL A 106 -20.76 -2.53 3.71
N GLY A 107 -19.90 -1.55 3.97
CA GLY A 107 -20.20 -0.34 4.74
C GLY A 107 -19.68 0.92 4.02
N THR A 108 -20.10 2.08 4.47
CA THR A 108 -19.76 3.37 3.82
C THR A 108 -18.31 3.81 4.03
N ASP A 109 -17.63 3.28 5.05
CA ASP A 109 -16.26 3.71 5.43
C ASP A 109 -15.19 2.61 5.30
N GLN A 110 -15.55 1.44 4.77
CA GLN A 110 -14.64 0.32 4.69
C GLN A 110 -13.72 0.43 3.48
N LYS A 111 -12.43 0.21 3.72
CA LYS A 111 -11.39 0.14 2.67
C LYS A 111 -11.22 -1.28 2.13
N ILE A 112 -11.53 -2.29 2.95
CA ILE A 112 -11.44 -3.71 2.64
C ILE A 112 -12.82 -4.32 2.79
N THR A 113 -13.34 -4.88 1.69
CA THR A 113 -14.57 -5.68 1.71
C THR A 113 -14.24 -7.09 1.22
N LEU A 114 -14.58 -8.10 2.00
CA LEU A 114 -14.27 -9.48 1.68
C LEU A 114 -15.42 -10.15 0.90
N SER A 115 -15.10 -11.16 0.08
CA SER A 115 -16.13 -12.07 -0.43
C SER A 115 -16.83 -12.76 0.73
N GLY A 116 -18.14 -12.95 0.62
CA GLY A 116 -18.94 -13.52 1.71
C GLY A 116 -18.56 -14.96 2.05
N GLN A 117 -18.90 -15.41 3.27
CA GLN A 117 -18.62 -16.76 3.75
C GLN A 117 -19.21 -17.88 2.86
N ASN A 118 -20.29 -17.60 2.15
CA ASN A 118 -20.93 -18.54 1.25
C ASN A 118 -20.44 -18.44 -0.20
N ALA A 119 -19.47 -17.57 -0.47
CA ALA A 119 -18.89 -17.44 -1.80
C ALA A 119 -18.03 -18.68 -2.11
N LYS A 120 -18.24 -19.24 -3.30
CA LYS A 120 -17.45 -20.37 -3.79
C LYS A 120 -16.17 -19.87 -4.45
N GLY A 121 -15.11 -20.67 -4.38
CA GLY A 121 -13.82 -20.35 -4.97
C GLY A 121 -12.89 -19.66 -3.99
N ALA A 122 -11.72 -19.27 -4.47
CA ALA A 122 -10.77 -18.50 -3.70
C ALA A 122 -11.38 -17.17 -3.23
N PRO A 123 -10.95 -16.63 -2.08
CA PRO A 123 -11.50 -15.38 -1.59
C PRO A 123 -11.16 -14.22 -2.51
N THR A 124 -11.90 -13.13 -2.39
CA THR A 124 -11.61 -11.88 -3.06
C THR A 124 -11.67 -10.73 -2.07
N ILE A 125 -10.90 -9.69 -2.35
CA ILE A 125 -10.91 -8.43 -1.60
C ILE A 125 -11.32 -7.31 -2.55
N THR A 126 -12.43 -6.64 -2.26
CA THR A 126 -12.72 -5.35 -2.85
C THR A 126 -12.00 -4.29 -2.01
N PHE A 127 -11.07 -3.59 -2.63
CA PHE A 127 -10.27 -2.56 -1.98
C PHE A 127 -10.59 -1.19 -2.58
N GLU A 128 -10.71 -0.19 -1.71
CA GLU A 128 -10.96 1.19 -2.08
C GLU A 128 -9.82 2.09 -1.59
N VAL A 129 -9.17 2.77 -2.53
CA VAL A 129 -8.19 3.82 -2.24
C VAL A 129 -8.95 5.06 -1.79
N LYS A 130 -8.70 5.51 -0.58
CA LYS A 130 -9.33 6.74 -0.07
C LYS A 130 -8.80 7.95 -0.82
N THR A 131 -9.72 8.86 -1.17
CA THR A 131 -9.46 10.07 -1.94
C THR A 131 -9.66 11.32 -1.08
N SER A 132 -9.15 12.44 -1.50
CA SER A 132 -9.26 13.80 -0.96
C SER A 132 -9.55 13.92 0.54
N ASN A 133 -8.71 14.59 1.27
CA ASN A 133 -8.73 14.81 2.73
C ASN A 133 -8.50 13.56 3.60
N ASN A 134 -8.47 12.36 3.04
CA ASN A 134 -8.28 11.10 3.74
C ASN A 134 -7.05 10.30 3.28
N TRP A 135 -6.09 10.94 2.59
CA TRP A 135 -4.84 10.28 2.18
C TRP A 135 -4.08 9.68 3.36
N LYS A 136 -4.23 10.29 4.54
CA LYS A 136 -3.62 9.81 5.80
C LYS A 136 -4.21 8.47 6.28
N ASP A 137 -5.35 8.06 5.77
CA ASP A 137 -6.02 6.82 6.11
C ASP A 137 -5.75 5.69 5.12
N MET A 138 -4.78 5.87 4.23
CA MET A 138 -4.36 4.81 3.33
C MET A 138 -3.77 3.64 4.10
N ILE A 139 -4.08 2.44 3.63
CA ILE A 139 -3.52 1.20 4.16
C ILE A 139 -2.70 0.51 3.10
N ASP A 140 -1.65 -0.15 3.54
CA ASP A 140 -0.83 -1.02 2.71
C ASP A 140 -1.38 -2.45 2.82
N LEU A 141 -2.07 -2.89 1.77
CA LEU A 141 -2.65 -4.23 1.71
C LEU A 141 -1.58 -5.24 1.31
N VAL A 142 -1.41 -6.25 2.14
CA VAL A 142 -0.57 -7.40 1.85
C VAL A 142 -1.39 -8.69 1.86
N THR A 143 -1.03 -9.64 1.04
CA THR A 143 -1.75 -10.92 0.90
C THR A 143 -0.80 -12.09 0.83
N ASP A 144 -1.34 -13.27 1.12
CA ASP A 144 -0.65 -14.53 0.89
C ASP A 144 -1.59 -15.53 0.22
N CYS A 145 -1.19 -15.97 -0.96
CA CYS A 145 -1.86 -17.00 -1.76
C CYS A 145 -0.86 -17.95 -2.43
N HIS A 146 0.36 -18.05 -1.91
CA HIS A 146 1.40 -18.86 -2.53
C HIS A 146 1.08 -20.36 -2.43
N ALA A 147 1.60 -21.14 -3.38
CA ALA A 147 1.26 -22.56 -3.52
C ALA A 147 1.63 -23.40 -2.30
N ALA A 148 2.63 -23.01 -1.51
CA ALA A 148 3.07 -23.75 -0.34
C ALA A 148 2.10 -23.74 0.85
N ILE A 149 1.03 -22.93 0.82
CA ILE A 149 -0.05 -22.98 1.83
C ILE A 149 -1.34 -23.63 1.28
N GLN A 150 -1.28 -24.21 0.08
CA GLN A 150 -2.38 -24.95 -0.50
C GLN A 150 -2.22 -26.46 -0.24
N ASP A 151 -3.33 -27.15 -0.18
CA ASP A 151 -3.41 -28.62 0.00
C ASP A 151 -2.59 -29.17 1.19
N GLN A 152 -2.61 -28.43 2.31
CA GLN A 152 -1.89 -28.79 3.52
C GLN A 152 -2.56 -29.92 4.30
N THR A 153 -1.75 -30.72 4.97
CA THR A 153 -2.15 -31.79 5.89
C THR A 153 -1.45 -31.62 7.23
N SER A 154 -1.81 -32.44 8.24
CA SER A 154 -1.13 -32.44 9.55
C SER A 154 0.37 -32.76 9.44
N GLU A 155 0.80 -33.44 8.38
CA GLU A 155 2.20 -33.79 8.14
C GLU A 155 2.96 -32.65 7.43
N SER A 156 2.25 -31.75 6.75
CA SER A 156 2.84 -30.60 6.08
C SER A 156 3.48 -29.68 7.12
N ASN A 157 4.79 -29.40 6.99
CA ASN A 157 5.53 -28.58 7.93
C ASN A 157 5.26 -28.90 9.42
N LYS A 158 5.06 -30.17 9.75
CA LYS A 158 4.74 -30.64 11.12
C LYS A 158 3.48 -29.96 11.69
N GLY A 159 2.47 -29.74 10.85
CA GLY A 159 1.21 -29.12 11.22
C GLY A 159 1.25 -27.60 11.35
N THR A 160 2.34 -26.94 10.95
CA THR A 160 2.48 -25.49 11.01
C THR A 160 2.25 -24.87 9.64
N VAL A 161 1.37 -23.86 9.55
CA VAL A 161 1.16 -23.07 8.34
C VAL A 161 2.04 -21.81 8.39
N GLN A 162 2.93 -21.68 7.42
CA GLN A 162 3.83 -20.53 7.33
C GLN A 162 3.33 -19.55 6.28
N PHE A 163 2.82 -18.40 6.71
CA PHE A 163 2.38 -17.34 5.81
C PHE A 163 3.55 -16.48 5.35
N LYS A 164 3.57 -16.16 4.06
CA LYS A 164 4.54 -15.26 3.42
C LYS A 164 3.81 -14.16 2.69
N PHE A 165 3.61 -13.04 3.36
CA PHE A 165 2.90 -11.90 2.81
C PHE A 165 3.69 -11.20 1.70
N SER A 166 2.96 -10.73 0.70
CA SER A 166 3.47 -9.90 -0.40
C SER A 166 2.61 -8.66 -0.55
N HIS A 167 3.25 -7.52 -0.81
CA HIS A 167 2.54 -6.28 -1.11
C HIS A 167 1.80 -6.40 -2.45
N VAL A 168 0.54 -5.99 -2.47
CA VAL A 168 -0.30 -6.07 -3.68
C VAL A 168 -0.64 -4.71 -4.28
N LEU A 169 -0.25 -3.63 -3.62
CA LEU A 169 -0.38 -2.25 -4.08
C LEU A 169 0.93 -1.74 -4.70
N THR A 170 0.88 -0.58 -5.29
CA THR A 170 2.04 0.25 -5.65
C THR A 170 2.20 1.33 -4.59
N GLN A 171 3.43 1.54 -4.12
CA GLN A 171 3.75 2.55 -3.12
C GLN A 171 4.50 3.74 -3.75
N ILE A 172 4.05 4.97 -3.48
CA ILE A 172 4.88 6.16 -3.58
C ILE A 172 5.40 6.46 -2.18
N ALA A 173 6.64 6.07 -1.92
CA ALA A 173 7.27 6.23 -0.60
C ALA A 173 7.58 7.69 -0.31
N ASN A 174 8.03 8.45 -1.31
CA ASN A 174 8.21 9.88 -1.19
C ASN A 174 8.25 10.56 -2.57
N ILE A 175 8.02 11.86 -2.56
CA ILE A 175 8.34 12.77 -3.64
C ILE A 175 9.31 13.77 -3.04
N LYS A 176 10.51 13.83 -3.60
CA LYS A 176 11.57 14.73 -3.14
C LYS A 176 11.77 15.85 -4.16
N VAL A 177 12.20 17.00 -3.70
CA VAL A 177 12.44 18.17 -4.55
C VAL A 177 13.84 18.70 -4.27
N LYS A 178 14.57 19.06 -5.33
CA LYS A 178 15.87 19.74 -5.23
C LYS A 178 16.01 20.79 -6.35
N PRO A 179 16.80 21.84 -6.13
CA PRO A 179 17.23 22.69 -7.23
C PRO A 179 18.27 21.98 -8.11
N ASP A 180 18.39 22.37 -9.37
CA ASP A 180 19.44 21.86 -10.27
C ASP A 180 20.78 22.60 -10.10
N VAL A 181 20.76 23.75 -9.41
CA VAL A 181 21.93 24.58 -9.12
C VAL A 181 21.91 25.02 -7.65
N ASN A 182 23.05 25.41 -7.14
CA ASN A 182 23.12 26.06 -5.82
C ASN A 182 22.38 27.41 -5.90
N LEU A 183 21.37 27.58 -5.05
CA LEU A 183 20.56 28.81 -5.01
C LEU A 183 21.26 29.99 -4.35
N GLY A 184 22.39 29.76 -3.67
CA GLY A 184 23.08 30.76 -2.87
C GLY A 184 22.27 31.14 -1.63
N THR A 185 22.68 32.27 -0.99
CA THR A 185 22.06 32.74 0.27
C THR A 185 20.78 33.52 0.07
N ASP A 186 20.56 34.05 -1.11
CA ASP A 186 19.52 35.05 -1.37
C ASP A 186 18.33 34.51 -2.16
N THR A 187 18.33 33.24 -2.50
CA THR A 187 17.20 32.58 -3.19
C THR A 187 16.76 31.31 -2.46
N LYS A 188 15.45 31.15 -2.34
CA LYS A 188 14.84 29.95 -1.74
C LYS A 188 13.67 29.47 -2.57
N ILE A 189 13.41 28.17 -2.50
CA ILE A 189 12.26 27.53 -3.14
C ILE A 189 11.34 26.98 -2.04
N PHE A 190 10.06 27.29 -2.13
CA PHE A 190 9.03 26.83 -1.19
C PHE A 190 7.96 26.08 -1.93
N VAL A 191 7.84 24.77 -1.68
CA VAL A 191 6.75 23.95 -2.24
C VAL A 191 5.49 24.19 -1.42
N THR A 192 4.41 24.60 -2.11
CA THR A 192 3.14 24.97 -1.48
C THR A 192 2.01 23.97 -1.75
N GLY A 193 2.11 23.18 -2.80
CA GLY A 193 1.08 22.21 -3.15
C GLY A 193 1.56 21.13 -4.12
N LEU A 194 0.85 20.01 -4.10
CA LEU A 194 1.09 18.87 -4.97
C LEU A 194 -0.24 18.24 -5.35
N LYS A 195 -0.39 17.83 -6.60
CA LYS A 195 -1.54 17.08 -7.10
C LYS A 195 -1.06 15.90 -7.93
N LEU A 196 -1.85 14.82 -7.90
CA LEU A 196 -1.76 13.72 -8.86
C LEU A 196 -2.86 13.89 -9.90
N ASP A 197 -2.48 13.98 -11.17
CA ASP A 197 -3.40 14.02 -12.29
C ASP A 197 -3.39 12.65 -13.00
N PRO A 198 -4.49 11.90 -12.96
CA PRO A 198 -4.56 10.61 -13.63
C PRO A 198 -4.51 10.72 -15.16
N GLY A 199 -4.79 11.92 -15.73
CA GLY A 199 -4.84 12.12 -17.19
C GLY A 199 -5.87 11.19 -17.82
N SER A 200 -5.45 10.50 -18.90
CA SER A 200 -6.24 9.45 -19.56
C SER A 200 -5.97 8.05 -19.02
N THR A 201 -5.16 7.94 -17.96
CA THR A 201 -4.81 6.66 -17.37
C THR A 201 -5.95 6.09 -16.54
N THR A 202 -6.19 4.81 -16.73
CA THR A 202 -7.16 4.04 -15.95
C THR A 202 -6.55 3.70 -14.57
N LEU A 203 -6.47 4.70 -13.69
CA LEU A 203 -6.03 4.50 -12.32
C LEU A 203 -7.25 4.16 -11.46
N TYR A 204 -7.31 2.92 -10.97
CA TYR A 204 -8.41 2.48 -10.12
C TYR A 204 -8.40 3.19 -8.77
N ASN A 205 -9.54 3.75 -8.37
CA ASN A 205 -9.79 4.11 -6.98
C ASN A 205 -10.44 2.95 -6.21
N LYS A 206 -11.08 2.01 -6.91
CA LYS A 206 -11.66 0.80 -6.34
C LYS A 206 -11.54 -0.37 -7.31
N ALA A 207 -11.05 -1.52 -6.82
CA ALA A 207 -10.91 -2.73 -7.62
C ALA A 207 -11.02 -3.99 -6.75
N VAL A 208 -11.09 -5.15 -7.40
CA VAL A 208 -11.13 -6.46 -6.74
C VAL A 208 -9.79 -7.15 -6.90
N TYR A 209 -9.17 -7.50 -5.78
CA TYR A 209 -8.04 -8.42 -5.75
C TYR A 209 -8.53 -9.86 -5.67
N LYS A 210 -8.00 -10.71 -6.53
CA LYS A 210 -8.33 -12.14 -6.61
C LYS A 210 -7.16 -13.00 -6.18
N PHE A 211 -7.36 -13.76 -5.13
CA PHE A 211 -6.35 -14.68 -4.60
C PHE A 211 -6.03 -15.84 -5.53
N ASP A 212 -6.99 -16.27 -6.36
CA ASP A 212 -6.82 -17.44 -7.24
C ASP A 212 -5.71 -17.26 -8.28
N ASN A 213 -5.50 -16.03 -8.72
CA ASN A 213 -4.52 -15.71 -9.75
C ASN A 213 -3.59 -14.54 -9.37
N ASP A 214 -3.66 -14.08 -8.11
CA ASP A 214 -2.83 -13.02 -7.56
C ASP A 214 -2.89 -11.73 -8.41
N THR A 215 -4.09 -11.31 -8.82
CA THR A 215 -4.31 -10.18 -9.72
C THR A 215 -5.38 -9.22 -9.27
N TRP A 216 -5.28 -7.98 -9.75
CA TRP A 216 -6.31 -6.96 -9.64
C TRP A 216 -7.23 -6.99 -10.86
N GLU A 217 -8.53 -6.87 -10.64
CA GLU A 217 -9.53 -6.78 -11.68
C GLU A 217 -10.49 -5.61 -11.42
N ALA A 218 -10.99 -5.00 -12.50
CA ALA A 218 -12.04 -3.99 -12.42
C ALA A 218 -13.30 -4.58 -11.78
N ILE A 219 -14.04 -3.76 -11.05
CA ILE A 219 -15.38 -4.11 -10.60
C ILE A 219 -16.31 -4.01 -11.82
N SER A 220 -16.88 -5.15 -12.24
CA SER A 220 -17.87 -5.15 -13.32
C SER A 220 -19.29 -5.05 -12.72
N PRO A 221 -20.21 -4.23 -13.30
CA PRO A 221 -20.06 -3.40 -14.49
C PRO A 221 -19.46 -2.00 -14.23
N ASP A 222 -19.34 -1.59 -12.99
CA ASP A 222 -19.03 -0.20 -12.58
C ASP A 222 -17.56 -0.05 -12.20
N ALA A 223 -16.68 -0.09 -13.19
CA ALA A 223 -15.27 0.22 -12.96
C ALA A 223 -15.12 1.62 -12.34
N SER A 224 -14.45 1.70 -11.22
CA SER A 224 -14.24 2.93 -10.47
C SER A 224 -12.81 3.43 -10.64
N TYR A 225 -12.66 4.61 -11.20
CA TYR A 225 -11.39 5.26 -11.52
C TYR A 225 -11.31 6.65 -10.91
N PHE A 226 -10.09 7.10 -10.69
CA PHE A 226 -9.86 8.52 -10.48
C PHE A 226 -10.15 9.27 -11.79
N SER A 227 -11.22 10.03 -11.82
CA SER A 227 -11.66 10.80 -12.98
C SER A 227 -11.17 12.25 -12.98
N THR A 228 -10.62 12.72 -11.86
CA THR A 228 -10.19 14.09 -11.64
C THR A 228 -8.85 14.14 -10.94
N GLU A 229 -8.19 15.29 -10.99
CA GLU A 229 -6.98 15.57 -10.21
C GLU A 229 -7.23 15.31 -8.73
N GLN A 230 -6.25 14.69 -8.08
CA GLN A 230 -6.25 14.42 -6.66
C GLN A 230 -5.30 15.39 -5.95
N ASP A 231 -5.83 16.20 -5.04
CA ASP A 231 -5.03 17.13 -4.25
C ASP A 231 -4.30 16.36 -3.13
N LEU A 232 -2.99 16.40 -3.14
CA LEU A 232 -2.11 15.78 -2.14
C LEU A 232 -1.51 16.82 -1.18
N SER A 233 -1.94 18.07 -1.27
CA SER A 233 -1.31 19.17 -0.53
C SER A 233 -1.43 19.02 0.99
N ASP A 234 -2.47 18.33 1.48
CA ASP A 234 -2.65 18.03 2.91
C ASP A 234 -1.74 16.89 3.41
N PHE A 235 -1.22 16.08 2.49
CA PHE A 235 -0.26 15.02 2.79
C PHE A 235 1.17 15.56 2.95
N LEU A 236 1.44 16.75 2.45
CA LEU A 236 2.75 17.38 2.52
C LEU A 236 3.11 17.76 3.95
N ASN A 237 4.35 17.53 4.32
CA ASN A 237 4.91 17.90 5.63
C ASN A 237 5.27 19.42 5.66
N LYS A 238 4.25 20.26 5.51
CA LYS A 238 4.41 21.71 5.45
C LYS A 238 4.58 22.33 6.82
N THR A 239 5.46 23.31 6.89
CA THR A 239 5.61 24.19 8.05
C THR A 239 5.43 25.65 7.62
N THR A 240 5.06 26.50 8.56
CA THR A 240 5.08 27.95 8.33
C THR A 240 6.42 28.47 8.79
N THR A 241 7.22 28.93 7.85
CA THR A 241 8.53 29.51 8.14
C THR A 241 8.51 30.95 7.70
N ASP A 242 8.73 31.88 8.63
CA ASP A 242 8.91 33.28 8.29
C ASP A 242 10.37 33.50 7.90
N GLN A 243 10.61 33.59 6.60
CA GLN A 243 11.90 33.95 6.05
C GLN A 243 11.70 35.08 5.06
N TRP A 244 12.35 36.18 5.33
CA TRP A 244 12.27 37.41 4.49
C TRP A 244 10.84 37.88 4.25
N GLY A 245 9.95 37.74 5.27
CA GLY A 245 8.53 38.04 5.13
C GLY A 245 7.69 37.02 4.37
N TYR A 246 8.25 35.86 3.99
CA TYR A 246 7.50 34.76 3.42
C TYR A 246 6.92 33.91 4.56
N ASN A 247 5.59 33.93 4.68
CA ASN A 247 4.88 33.31 5.81
C ASN A 247 3.81 32.29 5.41
N LYS A 248 3.87 31.78 4.17
CA LYS A 248 2.93 30.74 3.71
C LYS A 248 3.35 29.37 4.24
N SER A 249 2.36 28.53 4.56
CA SER A 249 2.57 27.11 4.87
C SER A 249 3.14 26.39 3.65
N SER A 250 4.36 25.85 3.79
CA SER A 250 5.14 25.32 2.66
C SER A 250 6.27 24.41 3.15
N ILE A 251 6.94 23.78 2.21
CA ILE A 251 8.18 23.04 2.45
C ILE A 251 9.33 23.86 1.85
N ASN A 252 10.28 24.25 2.69
CA ASN A 252 11.51 24.90 2.23
C ASN A 252 12.43 23.86 1.62
N VAL A 253 12.71 24.00 0.33
CA VAL A 253 13.64 23.11 -0.39
C VAL A 253 15.08 23.48 -0.03
N SER A 254 15.87 22.48 0.36
CA SER A 254 17.29 22.65 0.67
C SER A 254 18.06 23.21 -0.53
N ASP A 255 19.00 24.10 -0.28
CA ASP A 255 19.86 24.73 -1.28
C ASP A 255 21.15 23.95 -1.56
N ASP A 256 21.39 22.86 -0.82
CA ASP A 256 22.62 22.06 -0.88
C ASP A 256 22.60 20.95 -1.95
N GLN A 257 21.63 20.97 -2.87
CA GLN A 257 21.37 19.93 -3.87
C GLN A 257 20.91 18.57 -3.31
N ASN A 258 20.79 18.41 -1.98
CA ASN A 258 20.12 17.28 -1.40
C ASN A 258 18.61 17.40 -1.62
N ALA A 259 17.99 16.31 -2.04
CA ALA A 259 16.57 16.34 -2.31
C ALA A 259 15.76 16.41 -1.00
N THR A 260 14.95 17.45 -0.85
CA THR A 260 14.06 17.64 0.29
C THR A 260 12.81 16.79 0.13
N ALA A 261 12.53 15.92 1.09
CA ALA A 261 11.34 15.09 1.12
C ALA A 261 10.07 15.92 1.32
N LEU A 262 9.02 15.64 0.55
CA LEU A 262 7.72 16.29 0.69
C LEU A 262 6.81 15.57 1.69
N PHE A 263 7.03 14.27 1.92
CA PHE A 263 6.30 13.47 2.89
C PHE A 263 7.17 13.21 4.13
N SER A 264 6.54 12.88 5.22
CA SER A 264 7.24 12.35 6.40
C SER A 264 7.82 10.95 6.08
N ASP A 265 8.93 10.57 6.70
CA ASP A 265 9.59 9.27 6.47
C ASP A 265 8.74 8.06 6.87
N THR A 266 7.67 8.29 7.63
CA THR A 266 6.75 7.23 8.09
C THR A 266 5.46 7.16 7.28
N GLU A 267 5.28 8.02 6.30
CA GLU A 267 4.07 8.13 5.49
C GLU A 267 4.36 7.81 4.03
N ALA A 268 3.44 7.11 3.37
CA ALA A 268 3.50 6.79 1.96
C ALA A 268 2.11 6.79 1.33
N LEU A 269 2.03 6.94 0.02
CA LEU A 269 0.80 6.82 -0.75
C LEU A 269 0.73 5.42 -1.36
N TYR A 270 -0.44 4.81 -1.31
CA TYR A 270 -0.69 3.48 -1.85
C TYR A 270 -1.77 3.52 -2.91
N PHE A 271 -1.49 2.94 -4.06
CA PHE A 271 -2.40 2.88 -5.19
C PHE A 271 -2.60 1.45 -5.69
N ILE A 272 -3.78 1.19 -6.24
CA ILE A 272 -4.01 -0.05 -6.96
C ILE A 272 -3.15 -0.02 -8.23
N PRO A 273 -2.39 -1.08 -8.53
CA PRO A 273 -1.54 -1.13 -9.71
C PRO A 273 -2.30 -0.85 -11.00
N VAL A 274 -1.71 -0.07 -11.89
CA VAL A 274 -2.33 0.32 -13.17
C VAL A 274 -2.29 -0.82 -14.19
N ASN A 275 -1.50 -1.84 -13.93
CA ASN A 275 -1.33 -2.94 -14.86
C ASN A 275 -2.52 -3.90 -14.75
N ASN A 276 -3.47 -3.77 -15.66
CA ASN A 276 -4.50 -4.77 -15.83
C ASN A 276 -3.90 -6.01 -16.53
N LYS A 277 -4.66 -7.10 -16.53
CA LYS A 277 -4.31 -8.42 -17.10
C LYS A 277 -3.72 -8.40 -18.52
N ASN A 278 -3.83 -7.31 -19.24
CA ASN A 278 -3.41 -7.15 -20.65
C ASN A 278 -2.16 -6.27 -20.83
N GLY A 279 -1.55 -5.77 -19.75
CA GLY A 279 -0.28 -5.04 -19.84
C GLY A 279 -0.32 -3.68 -20.56
N THR A 280 -1.52 -3.16 -20.82
CA THR A 280 -1.73 -1.96 -21.65
C THR A 280 -2.07 -0.70 -20.88
N ALA A 281 -1.92 -0.71 -19.58
CA ALA A 281 -2.12 0.51 -18.81
C ALA A 281 -1.02 1.53 -19.16
N ASN A 282 -1.42 2.63 -19.78
CA ASN A 282 -0.54 3.73 -20.11
C ASN A 282 -0.25 4.57 -18.87
N ALA A 283 0.65 4.09 -18.01
CA ALA A 283 1.11 4.87 -16.87
C ALA A 283 1.77 6.20 -17.30
N GLY A 284 2.12 6.33 -18.57
CA GLY A 284 2.70 7.55 -19.12
C GLY A 284 1.81 8.78 -19.17
N ASP A 285 0.52 8.62 -18.86
CA ASP A 285 -0.41 9.74 -18.78
C ASP A 285 -0.57 10.28 -17.35
N LEU A 286 -0.06 9.55 -16.35
CA LEU A 286 -0.03 10.03 -14.97
C LEU A 286 0.93 11.21 -14.86
N LYS A 287 0.45 12.27 -14.21
CA LYS A 287 1.24 13.47 -13.99
C LYS A 287 1.21 13.89 -12.53
N LEU A 288 2.30 14.49 -12.10
CA LEU A 288 2.31 15.31 -10.91
C LEU A 288 2.18 16.78 -11.31
N LYS A 289 1.40 17.54 -10.55
CA LYS A 289 1.31 18.99 -10.66
C LYS A 289 1.82 19.59 -9.35
N ILE A 290 2.92 20.33 -9.44
CA ILE A 290 3.54 20.95 -8.29
C ILE A 290 3.33 22.45 -8.29
N ASN A 291 3.04 23.00 -7.11
CA ASN A 291 2.99 24.45 -6.87
C ASN A 291 4.18 24.84 -5.99
N TYR A 292 4.90 25.85 -6.39
CA TYR A 292 6.02 26.35 -5.61
C TYR A 292 6.26 27.84 -5.84
N ASP A 293 6.85 28.48 -4.84
CA ASP A 293 7.31 29.86 -4.91
C ASP A 293 8.84 29.89 -4.93
N ILE A 294 9.40 30.72 -5.80
CA ILE A 294 10.82 31.09 -5.77
C ILE A 294 10.89 32.47 -5.14
N VAL A 295 11.56 32.56 -4.01
CA VAL A 295 11.69 33.81 -3.24
C VAL A 295 13.13 34.26 -3.29
N THR A 296 13.35 35.46 -3.80
CA THR A 296 14.67 36.09 -3.85
C THR A 296 14.70 37.31 -2.95
N LYS A 297 15.66 37.36 -2.04
CA LYS A 297 15.89 38.48 -1.15
C LYS A 297 16.43 39.68 -1.96
N VAL A 298 15.76 40.81 -1.85
CA VAL A 298 16.18 42.05 -2.51
C VAL A 298 16.87 43.00 -1.50
N THR A 299 16.29 43.06 -0.29
CA THR A 299 16.86 43.81 0.86
C THR A 299 16.63 42.98 2.12
N ASP A 300 17.13 43.40 3.27
CA ASP A 300 16.89 42.70 4.54
C ASP A 300 15.41 42.64 4.94
N THR A 301 14.58 43.52 4.39
CA THR A 301 13.16 43.64 4.71
C THR A 301 12.22 43.36 3.52
N SER A 302 12.78 43.12 2.33
CA SER A 302 11.97 42.91 1.13
C SER A 302 12.47 41.75 0.29
N ASN A 303 11.53 41.01 -0.32
CA ASN A 303 11.80 39.96 -1.26
C ASN A 303 10.97 40.08 -2.53
N LEU A 304 11.43 39.39 -3.58
CA LEU A 304 10.69 39.18 -4.81
C LEU A 304 10.21 37.69 -4.81
N THR A 305 8.92 37.50 -5.01
CA THR A 305 8.35 36.15 -5.09
C THR A 305 7.81 35.88 -6.50
N SER A 306 8.31 34.81 -7.10
CA SER A 306 7.78 34.26 -8.34
C SER A 306 6.98 32.99 -8.01
N THR A 307 5.67 33.02 -8.27
CA THR A 307 4.78 31.90 -7.98
C THR A 307 4.56 31.05 -9.24
N ILE A 308 4.85 29.79 -9.15
CA ILE A 308 4.61 28.79 -10.19
C ILE A 308 3.49 27.86 -9.71
N THR A 309 2.44 27.77 -10.51
CA THR A 309 1.26 26.93 -10.17
C THR A 309 1.05 25.85 -11.22
N ASN A 310 0.62 24.68 -10.76
CA ASN A 310 0.26 23.52 -11.59
C ASN A 310 1.35 23.18 -12.62
N LYS A 311 2.63 23.25 -12.23
CA LYS A 311 3.70 22.79 -13.10
C LYS A 311 3.58 21.29 -13.28
N GLU A 312 3.29 20.85 -14.50
CA GLU A 312 3.08 19.46 -14.83
C GLU A 312 4.39 18.73 -15.05
N VAL A 313 4.41 17.49 -14.56
CA VAL A 313 5.51 16.56 -14.73
C VAL A 313 4.93 15.16 -14.94
N SER A 314 5.25 14.52 -16.07
CA SER A 314 4.79 13.17 -16.35
C SER A 314 5.57 12.14 -15.55
N LEU A 315 4.84 11.19 -14.94
CA LEU A 315 5.46 10.05 -14.28
C LEU A 315 5.96 9.02 -15.33
N PRO A 316 6.99 8.23 -14.99
CA PRO A 316 7.47 7.16 -15.85
C PRO A 316 6.38 6.17 -16.18
N LYS A 317 6.43 5.64 -17.42
CA LYS A 317 5.51 4.57 -17.85
C LYS A 317 5.80 3.29 -17.08
N ASN A 318 4.72 2.53 -16.78
CA ASN A 318 4.80 1.21 -16.17
C ASN A 318 5.41 1.16 -14.75
N THR A 319 5.40 2.25 -13.99
CA THR A 319 5.92 2.28 -12.63
C THR A 319 4.91 1.77 -11.60
N PHE A 320 3.60 1.91 -11.85
CA PHE A 320 2.56 1.45 -10.94
C PHE A 320 2.29 -0.04 -11.10
N LYS A 321 3.26 -0.87 -10.69
CA LYS A 321 3.14 -2.33 -10.67
C LYS A 321 2.90 -2.84 -9.26
N LYS A 322 2.34 -4.03 -9.17
CA LYS A 322 2.12 -4.71 -7.89
C LYS A 322 3.44 -4.93 -7.15
N GLY A 323 3.45 -4.56 -5.86
CA GLY A 323 4.61 -4.74 -4.99
C GLY A 323 5.82 -3.87 -5.34
N THR A 324 5.60 -2.73 -6.01
CA THR A 324 6.68 -1.78 -6.31
C THR A 324 6.61 -0.54 -5.44
N LYS A 325 7.77 -0.05 -5.03
CA LYS A 325 7.97 1.14 -4.18
C LYS A 325 8.79 2.17 -4.95
N HIS A 326 8.31 3.40 -5.03
CA HIS A 326 8.94 4.47 -5.80
C HIS A 326 9.19 5.71 -4.95
N THR A 327 10.34 6.32 -5.15
CA THR A 327 10.66 7.67 -4.70
C THR A 327 10.95 8.53 -5.93
N TYR A 328 10.15 9.57 -6.16
CA TYR A 328 10.37 10.48 -7.28
C TYR A 328 11.19 11.67 -6.84
N VAL A 329 12.21 12.03 -7.61
CA VAL A 329 13.01 13.24 -7.36
C VAL A 329 12.72 14.28 -8.44
N LEU A 330 12.10 15.38 -8.03
CA LEU A 330 11.80 16.51 -8.90
C LEU A 330 12.96 17.51 -8.83
N THR A 331 13.66 17.69 -9.94
CA THR A 331 14.71 18.69 -10.05
C THR A 331 14.14 19.98 -10.64
N ILE A 332 14.05 21.03 -9.83
CA ILE A 332 13.57 22.35 -10.27
C ILE A 332 14.71 23.06 -10.98
N LYS A 333 14.52 23.32 -12.26
CA LYS A 333 15.34 24.22 -13.06
C LYS A 333 14.64 25.57 -13.16
N MET A 334 15.38 26.62 -13.34
CA MET A 334 14.79 27.95 -13.55
C MET A 334 13.84 27.98 -14.74
N ASN A 335 13.99 27.04 -15.67
CA ASN A 335 13.17 26.91 -16.89
C ASN A 335 12.37 25.61 -16.98
N ALA A 336 12.75 24.58 -16.26
CA ALA A 336 12.09 23.26 -16.38
C ALA A 336 12.26 22.41 -15.12
N ILE A 337 11.36 21.45 -14.94
CA ILE A 337 11.49 20.39 -13.94
C ILE A 337 11.96 19.12 -14.64
N LYS A 338 13.06 18.55 -14.16
CA LYS A 338 13.52 17.22 -14.58
C LYS A 338 13.13 16.22 -13.51
N ILE A 339 12.55 15.11 -13.90
CA ILE A 339 12.25 13.99 -13.00
C ILE A 339 13.31 12.90 -13.15
N THR A 340 13.83 12.46 -12.01
CA THR A 340 14.59 11.21 -11.90
C THR A 340 13.91 10.34 -10.86
N VAL A 341 13.91 9.03 -11.08
CA VAL A 341 13.38 8.05 -10.14
C VAL A 341 14.55 7.42 -9.40
N GLU A 342 14.52 7.47 -8.07
CA GLU A 342 15.48 6.76 -7.23
C GLU A 342 14.84 5.44 -6.76
N ASP A 343 15.50 4.32 -7.07
CA ASP A 343 15.11 3.01 -6.54
C ASP A 343 15.69 2.81 -5.15
N ASN A 344 14.84 2.92 -4.14
CA ASN A 344 15.15 2.47 -2.79
C ASN A 344 14.15 1.40 -2.41
N MET A 345 14.62 0.14 -2.43
CA MET A 345 13.74 -1.00 -2.16
C MET A 345 14.22 -1.79 -0.96
N GLU A 346 13.45 -1.71 0.12
CA GLU A 346 13.48 -2.71 1.17
C GLU A 346 12.13 -3.44 1.19
N GLY A 347 12.10 -4.71 0.81
CA GLY A 347 10.92 -5.57 0.87
C GLY A 347 9.94 -5.52 -0.30
N TRP A 348 10.22 -4.72 -1.32
CA TRP A 348 9.46 -4.60 -2.57
C TRP A 348 10.33 -5.06 -3.75
N THR A 349 9.76 -5.42 -4.90
CA THR A 349 10.56 -5.80 -6.07
C THR A 349 11.07 -4.56 -6.82
N ASP A 350 12.35 -4.55 -7.23
CA ASP A 350 12.94 -3.46 -8.03
C ASP A 350 12.33 -3.41 -9.42
N ASP A 351 11.93 -2.23 -9.84
CA ASP A 351 11.63 -1.96 -11.23
C ASP A 351 12.67 -0.99 -11.78
N SER A 352 13.30 -1.36 -12.89
CA SER A 352 14.40 -0.60 -13.49
C SER A 352 13.91 0.76 -14.01
N ASP A 353 14.60 1.82 -13.63
CA ASP A 353 14.23 3.19 -13.91
C ASP A 353 14.73 3.74 -15.24
N SER A 354 13.99 4.71 -15.73
CA SER A 354 14.43 5.57 -16.81
C SER A 354 14.41 7.04 -16.41
N ASP A 355 15.49 7.74 -16.70
CA ASP A 355 15.53 9.20 -16.60
C ASP A 355 14.54 9.85 -17.57
N ILE A 356 13.70 10.75 -17.08
CA ILE A 356 12.78 11.49 -17.92
C ILE A 356 13.24 12.94 -18.03
N ASN A 357 13.57 13.34 -19.24
CA ASN A 357 13.77 14.74 -19.59
C ASN A 357 12.42 15.33 -20.02
N VAL A 358 11.94 16.32 -19.25
CA VAL A 358 10.77 17.09 -19.66
C VAL A 358 11.29 18.30 -20.43
N GLU A 359 11.22 18.21 -21.75
CA GLU A 359 11.46 19.37 -22.61
C GLU A 359 10.25 20.31 -22.58
N LYS A 360 10.49 21.60 -22.90
CA LYS A 360 9.48 22.68 -22.80
C LYS A 360 8.23 22.42 -23.62
#